data_e10fbd48ed6b4288c77b1be59665cd57
#
_entry.id   e10fbd48ed6b4288c77b1be59665cd57
#
_cell.length_a   1.000
_cell.length_b   1.000
_cell.length_c   1.000
_cell.angle_alpha   90.00
_cell.angle_beta   90.00
_cell.angle_gamma   90.00
#
_symmetry.space_group_name_H-M   'P 1'
#
loop_
_entity.id
_entity.type
_entity.pdbx_description
1 polymer ?
#
loop_
_entity_poly.entity_id
_entity_poly.type
_entity_poly.pdbx_seq_one_letter_code
_entity_poly.pdbx_strand_id
1 'polypeptide(L)'
;LLNKHRCHSCNTAMDSYLLDESRKLHICGNNPDCSGFEVEQGAFKLKGYDGPVIECDKCGNDMQLKTGRFGKYFGCTAEECKNTRKLLKSGEAAPPKMDPVPMPELACVKVEDHYILRDGASGLFLAASQFPKNRETRAPLVSEILPHKSEIDPKYTFLFSAPVEDNEGNPTLVRFSRKTKEQYVQSEIEGKATGWKAFFQNG
;
A
#
# COMPACT_ATOMS: atom_id res chain seq x y z
N LEU A 1 -16.25 -27.86 16.09
CA LEU A 1 -16.51 -28.72 17.21
C LEU A 1 -15.45 -29.80 17.32
N LEU A 2 -14.64 -29.70 18.31
CA LEU A 2 -13.35 -30.25 18.65
C LEU A 2 -13.41 -31.64 19.28
N ASN A 3 -14.05 -32.61 18.66
CA ASN A 3 -14.21 -33.94 19.23
C ASN A 3 -13.35 -35.03 18.56
N LYS A 4 -12.29 -34.64 17.82
CA LYS A 4 -11.49 -35.63 17.08
C LYS A 4 -10.40 -36.33 17.90
N HIS A 5 -9.89 -35.67 18.94
CA HIS A 5 -8.82 -36.25 19.76
C HIS A 5 -9.30 -36.38 21.21
N ARG A 6 -9.43 -37.61 21.65
CA ARG A 6 -9.75 -37.96 23.03
C ARG A 6 -8.64 -38.79 23.63
N CYS A 7 -8.35 -38.51 24.89
CA CYS A 7 -7.33 -39.25 25.64
C CYS A 7 -7.67 -40.73 25.73
N HIS A 8 -6.75 -41.58 25.34
CA HIS A 8 -6.92 -43.04 25.39
C HIS A 8 -7.04 -43.55 26.80
N SER A 9 -6.54 -42.83 27.83
CA SER A 9 -6.54 -43.27 29.24
C SER A 9 -7.83 -42.90 29.98
N CYS A 10 -8.41 -41.73 29.73
CA CYS A 10 -9.57 -41.25 30.50
C CYS A 10 -10.72 -40.71 29.64
N ASN A 11 -10.59 -40.77 28.31
CA ASN A 11 -11.58 -40.31 27.33
C ASN A 11 -11.96 -38.80 27.41
N THR A 12 -11.18 -38.01 28.13
CA THR A 12 -11.34 -36.53 28.15
C THR A 12 -10.85 -35.94 26.82
N ALA A 13 -11.44 -34.81 26.41
CA ALA A 13 -10.97 -34.08 25.25
C ALA A 13 -9.51 -33.63 25.41
N MET A 14 -8.73 -33.65 24.34
CA MET A 14 -7.33 -33.26 24.39
C MET A 14 -7.15 -31.83 23.84
N ASP A 15 -6.28 -31.07 24.49
CA ASP A 15 -5.82 -29.79 24.02
C ASP A 15 -4.68 -29.98 23.00
N SER A 16 -4.69 -29.21 21.94
CA SER A 16 -3.76 -29.40 20.82
C SER A 16 -2.83 -28.21 20.69
N TYR A 17 -1.53 -28.47 20.63
CA TYR A 17 -0.46 -27.51 20.49
C TYR A 17 0.38 -27.82 19.25
N LEU A 18 0.65 -26.81 18.45
CA LEU A 18 1.57 -26.97 17.33
C LEU A 18 3.01 -26.89 17.83
N LEU A 19 3.79 -27.94 17.62
CA LEU A 19 5.22 -27.98 17.96
C LEU A 19 6.05 -27.39 16.81
N ASP A 20 5.75 -27.80 15.57
CA ASP A 20 6.35 -27.32 14.34
C ASP A 20 5.42 -27.63 13.15
N GLU A 21 5.86 -27.34 11.93
CA GLU A 21 5.06 -27.56 10.71
C GLU A 21 4.73 -29.03 10.43
N SER A 22 5.43 -29.94 11.06
CA SER A 22 5.28 -31.40 10.89
C SER A 22 4.70 -32.12 12.09
N ARG A 23 4.56 -31.49 13.25
CA ARG A 23 4.13 -32.14 14.49
C ARG A 23 3.16 -31.31 15.32
N LYS A 24 2.10 -31.95 15.76
CA LYS A 24 1.17 -31.46 16.78
C LYS A 24 1.28 -32.31 18.06
N LEU A 25 1.26 -31.67 19.20
CA LEU A 25 1.14 -32.32 20.50
C LEU A 25 -0.31 -32.18 20.98
N HIS A 26 -0.91 -33.29 21.33
CA HIS A 26 -2.19 -33.36 22.01
C HIS A 26 -1.97 -33.76 23.45
N ILE A 27 -2.45 -32.99 24.41
CA ILE A 27 -2.33 -33.23 25.83
C ILE A 27 -3.74 -33.39 26.43
N CYS A 28 -3.90 -34.38 27.25
CA CYS A 28 -5.18 -34.59 27.94
C CYS A 28 -5.62 -33.33 28.70
N GLY A 29 -6.87 -32.88 28.47
CA GLY A 29 -7.45 -31.73 29.18
C GLY A 29 -7.60 -31.94 30.68
N ASN A 30 -7.38 -33.16 31.15
CA ASN A 30 -7.40 -33.50 32.60
C ASN A 30 -5.97 -33.56 33.20
N ASN A 31 -4.97 -33.03 32.51
CA ASN A 31 -3.62 -32.90 33.07
C ASN A 31 -3.64 -31.85 34.22
N PRO A 32 -3.01 -32.08 35.37
CA PRO A 32 -2.03 -33.13 35.67
C PRO A 32 -2.60 -34.47 36.19
N ASP A 33 -3.90 -34.59 36.41
CA ASP A 33 -4.49 -35.82 36.96
C ASP A 33 -4.43 -37.02 35.98
N CYS A 34 -4.35 -36.71 34.68
CA CYS A 34 -4.10 -37.66 33.61
C CYS A 34 -2.91 -37.22 32.76
N SER A 35 -1.88 -38.07 32.68
CA SER A 35 -0.66 -37.80 31.90
C SER A 35 -0.77 -38.21 30.42
N GLY A 36 -1.98 -38.45 29.93
CA GLY A 36 -2.18 -38.85 28.53
C GLY A 36 -1.74 -37.77 27.53
N PHE A 37 -0.93 -38.16 26.56
CA PHE A 37 -0.54 -37.31 25.44
C PHE A 37 -0.37 -38.11 24.16
N GLU A 38 -0.39 -37.42 23.02
CA GLU A 38 -0.18 -37.97 21.70
C GLU A 38 0.57 -36.95 20.84
N VAL A 39 1.48 -37.44 20.00
CA VAL A 39 2.14 -36.59 18.98
C VAL A 39 1.64 -37.01 17.61
N GLU A 40 0.87 -36.14 16.99
CA GLU A 40 0.38 -36.31 15.62
C GLU A 40 1.44 -35.80 14.64
N GLN A 41 1.82 -36.65 13.67
CA GLN A 41 2.70 -36.27 12.57
C GLN A 41 1.89 -35.97 11.32
N GLY A 42 2.26 -34.90 10.60
CA GLY A 42 1.57 -34.47 9.39
C GLY A 42 2.07 -33.11 8.92
N ALA A 43 1.43 -32.54 7.92
CA ALA A 43 1.65 -31.15 7.52
C ALA A 43 0.62 -30.28 8.22
N PHE A 44 1.06 -29.44 9.13
CA PHE A 44 0.20 -28.56 9.90
C PHE A 44 0.45 -27.11 9.55
N LYS A 45 -0.62 -26.36 9.38
CA LYS A 45 -0.55 -24.89 9.26
C LYS A 45 -1.06 -24.27 10.55
N LEU A 46 -0.33 -23.30 11.06
CA LEU A 46 -0.88 -22.40 12.08
C LEU A 46 -2.20 -21.83 11.57
N LYS A 47 -3.21 -21.77 12.43
CA LYS A 47 -4.40 -20.95 12.16
C LYS A 47 -3.95 -19.51 12.00
N GLY A 48 -3.64 -19.14 10.80
CA GLY A 48 -3.06 -17.85 10.48
C GLY A 48 -3.36 -17.50 9.04
N TYR A 49 -2.68 -16.52 8.59
CA TYR A 49 -2.77 -16.00 7.27
C TYR A 49 -2.30 -17.02 6.21
N ASP A 50 -3.17 -17.33 5.24
CA ASP A 50 -2.95 -18.30 4.15
C ASP A 50 -2.63 -17.62 2.80
N GLY A 51 -2.52 -16.30 2.80
CA GLY A 51 -2.33 -15.51 1.59
C GLY A 51 -0.86 -15.26 1.23
N PRO A 52 -0.60 -14.46 0.21
CA PRO A 52 0.74 -14.08 -0.21
C PRO A 52 1.44 -13.20 0.84
N VAL A 53 2.72 -13.45 1.05
CA VAL A 53 3.59 -12.68 1.95
C VAL A 53 4.66 -11.98 1.11
N ILE A 54 4.88 -10.70 1.38
CA ILE A 54 5.95 -9.91 0.78
C ILE A 54 6.74 -9.21 1.88
N GLU A 55 7.98 -8.84 1.58
CA GLU A 55 8.81 -8.08 2.51
C GLU A 55 8.40 -6.61 2.56
N CYS A 56 8.37 -6.04 3.75
CA CYS A 56 8.09 -4.63 3.96
C CYS A 56 9.33 -3.78 3.60
N ASP A 57 9.17 -2.87 2.67
CA ASP A 57 10.21 -1.96 2.20
C ASP A 57 10.70 -0.96 3.26
N LYS A 58 9.97 -0.80 4.37
CA LYS A 58 10.35 0.12 5.46
C LYS A 58 11.03 -0.54 6.65
N CYS A 59 10.62 -1.74 7.02
CA CYS A 59 11.12 -2.39 8.25
C CYS A 59 11.59 -3.83 8.05
N GLY A 60 11.51 -4.38 6.84
CA GLY A 60 11.92 -5.75 6.53
C GLY A 60 11.01 -6.86 7.08
N ASN A 61 9.97 -6.54 7.86
CA ASN A 61 9.01 -7.52 8.34
C ASN A 61 8.03 -7.93 7.24
N ASP A 62 7.27 -8.99 7.49
CA ASP A 62 6.29 -9.49 6.56
C ASP A 62 5.12 -8.53 6.36
N MET A 63 4.69 -8.38 5.12
CA MET A 63 3.43 -7.76 4.77
C MET A 63 2.44 -8.82 4.30
N GLN A 64 1.23 -8.74 4.82
CA GLN A 64 0.14 -9.67 4.52
C GLN A 64 -1.01 -8.96 3.83
N LEU A 65 -1.75 -9.70 3.01
CA LEU A 65 -2.94 -9.20 2.34
C LEU A 65 -4.06 -8.99 3.37
N LYS A 66 -4.51 -7.75 3.49
CA LYS A 66 -5.59 -7.33 4.40
C LYS A 66 -6.76 -6.77 3.59
N THR A 67 -7.94 -6.73 4.18
CA THR A 67 -9.13 -6.10 3.58
C THR A 67 -9.44 -4.80 4.31
N GLY A 68 -9.56 -3.72 3.56
CA GLY A 68 -9.92 -2.41 4.08
C GLY A 68 -11.14 -1.82 3.36
N ARG A 69 -11.52 -0.60 3.75
CA ARG A 69 -12.68 0.12 3.19
C ARG A 69 -12.65 0.23 1.65
N PHE A 70 -11.47 0.30 1.06
CA PHE A 70 -11.25 0.48 -0.39
C PHE A 70 -10.83 -0.81 -1.11
N GLY A 71 -10.97 -1.98 -0.47
CA GLY A 71 -10.59 -3.27 -1.01
C GLY A 71 -9.34 -3.87 -0.36
N LYS A 72 -8.73 -4.83 -1.05
CA LYS A 72 -7.57 -5.56 -0.54
C LYS A 72 -6.28 -4.76 -0.72
N TYR A 73 -5.39 -4.84 0.26
CA TYR A 73 -4.06 -4.21 0.26
C TYR A 73 -3.07 -5.04 1.08
N PHE A 74 -1.78 -4.86 0.83
CA PHE A 74 -0.74 -5.43 1.68
C PHE A 74 -0.47 -4.49 2.86
N GLY A 75 -0.52 -5.01 4.08
CA GLY A 75 -0.22 -4.27 5.30
C GLY A 75 0.87 -4.95 6.12
N CYS A 76 1.81 -4.17 6.64
CA CYS A 76 2.88 -4.68 7.50
C CYS A 76 2.31 -5.33 8.75
N THR A 77 2.96 -6.40 9.21
CA THR A 77 2.57 -7.14 10.42
C THR A 77 3.21 -6.58 11.68
N ALA A 78 4.26 -5.75 11.56
CA ALA A 78 4.89 -5.11 12.70
C ALA A 78 3.97 -4.02 13.30
N GLU A 79 3.77 -4.05 14.61
CA GLU A 79 2.83 -3.15 15.32
C GLU A 79 3.17 -1.67 15.14
N GLU A 80 4.45 -1.33 15.15
CA GLU A 80 4.91 0.05 15.00
C GLU A 80 5.00 0.51 13.53
N CYS A 81 5.07 -0.44 12.59
CA CYS A 81 5.16 -0.15 11.16
C CYS A 81 3.78 -0.19 10.52
N LYS A 82 3.23 0.96 10.22
CA LYS A 82 1.92 1.09 9.54
C LYS A 82 2.04 1.15 8.02
N ASN A 83 3.13 0.62 7.46
CA ASN A 83 3.33 0.63 6.02
C ASN A 83 2.31 -0.22 5.28
N THR A 84 1.81 0.30 4.18
CA THR A 84 0.83 -0.38 3.33
C THR A 84 1.21 -0.24 1.86
N ARG A 85 0.92 -1.29 1.06
CA ARG A 85 1.07 -1.29 -0.38
C ARG A 85 -0.22 -1.75 -1.04
N LYS A 86 -0.60 -1.09 -2.12
CA LYS A 86 -1.82 -1.42 -2.85
C LYS A 86 -1.67 -2.76 -3.57
N LEU A 87 -2.75 -3.54 -3.66
CA LEU A 87 -2.83 -4.71 -4.53
C LEU A 87 -3.17 -4.24 -5.95
N LEU A 88 -2.31 -4.57 -6.91
CA LEU A 88 -2.55 -4.31 -8.33
C LEU A 88 -3.52 -5.34 -8.92
N LYS A 89 -4.07 -5.04 -10.08
CA LYS A 89 -4.95 -5.99 -10.82
C LYS A 89 -4.20 -7.25 -11.26
N SER A 90 -2.89 -7.18 -11.43
CA SER A 90 -2.02 -8.34 -11.71
C SER A 90 -1.91 -9.32 -10.55
N GLY A 91 -2.36 -8.97 -9.33
CA GLY A 91 -2.16 -9.74 -8.11
C GLY A 91 -0.88 -9.41 -7.36
N GLU A 92 -0.08 -8.49 -7.88
CA GLU A 92 1.18 -8.04 -7.28
C GLU A 92 0.97 -6.84 -6.36
N ALA A 93 1.92 -6.62 -5.47
CA ALA A 93 1.96 -5.41 -4.67
C ALA A 93 2.42 -4.22 -5.51
N ALA A 94 1.75 -3.08 -5.36
CA ALA A 94 2.21 -1.84 -5.97
C ALA A 94 3.65 -1.52 -5.49
N PRO A 95 4.46 -0.82 -6.31
CA PRO A 95 5.75 -0.33 -5.87
C PRO A 95 5.65 0.50 -4.59
N PRO A 96 6.72 0.56 -3.77
CA PRO A 96 6.75 1.41 -2.59
C PRO A 96 6.37 2.86 -2.92
N LYS A 97 5.73 3.55 -1.98
CA LYS A 97 5.45 4.97 -2.13
C LYS A 97 6.76 5.75 -2.13
N MET A 98 6.81 6.76 -3.00
CA MET A 98 7.90 7.71 -3.06
C MET A 98 8.00 8.53 -1.77
N ASP A 99 9.23 8.86 -1.34
CA ASP A 99 9.42 9.82 -0.26
C ASP A 99 8.92 11.20 -0.67
N PRO A 100 8.33 11.97 0.25
CA PRO A 100 7.86 13.32 -0.05
C PRO A 100 9.00 14.22 -0.54
N VAL A 101 8.76 14.97 -1.62
CA VAL A 101 9.72 15.93 -2.18
C VAL A 101 9.29 17.35 -1.80
N PRO A 102 10.04 18.08 -0.95
CA PRO A 102 9.73 19.46 -0.61
C PRO A 102 9.82 20.37 -1.84
N MET A 103 8.85 21.24 -2.00
CA MET A 103 8.80 22.26 -3.07
C MET A 103 8.61 23.65 -2.47
N PRO A 104 9.63 24.22 -1.81
CA PRO A 104 9.53 25.50 -1.10
C PRO A 104 9.24 26.69 -2.03
N GLU A 105 9.49 26.54 -3.32
CA GLU A 105 9.16 27.53 -4.36
C GLU A 105 7.65 27.62 -4.65
N LEU A 106 6.88 26.62 -4.24
CA LEU A 106 5.45 26.57 -4.48
C LEU A 106 4.68 26.95 -3.21
N ALA A 107 4.25 28.22 -3.13
CA ALA A 107 3.48 28.73 -2.00
C ALA A 107 2.03 28.21 -2.04
N CYS A 108 1.49 27.92 -0.87
CA CYS A 108 0.06 27.67 -0.68
C CYS A 108 -0.75 28.98 -0.86
N VAL A 109 -2.02 28.84 -1.25
CA VAL A 109 -2.89 29.99 -1.59
C VAL A 109 -3.60 30.53 -0.37
N LYS A 110 -3.98 29.67 0.58
CA LYS A 110 -4.86 30.02 1.69
C LYS A 110 -4.13 30.37 2.98
N VAL A 111 -2.96 29.81 3.18
CA VAL A 111 -2.17 29.92 4.41
C VAL A 111 -0.70 30.10 4.03
N GLU A 112 0.06 30.81 4.86
CA GLU A 112 1.51 30.93 4.70
C GLU A 112 2.18 29.56 4.94
N ASP A 113 2.36 28.83 3.86
CA ASP A 113 2.90 27.48 3.81
C ASP A 113 3.39 27.19 2.39
N HIS A 114 4.08 26.06 2.18
CA HIS A 114 4.50 25.61 0.87
C HIS A 114 4.02 24.19 0.58
N TYR A 115 4.04 23.79 -0.68
CA TYR A 115 3.65 22.46 -1.07
C TYR A 115 4.79 21.46 -0.96
N ILE A 116 4.43 20.22 -0.72
CA ILE A 116 5.28 19.03 -0.81
C ILE A 116 4.65 18.10 -1.84
N LEU A 117 5.47 17.60 -2.78
CA LEU A 117 5.05 16.59 -3.74
C LEU A 117 4.98 15.23 -3.03
N ARG A 118 3.82 14.59 -3.12
CA ARG A 118 3.55 13.30 -2.49
C ARG A 118 3.05 12.28 -3.52
N ASP A 119 3.30 11.03 -3.18
CA ASP A 119 2.81 9.86 -3.92
C ASP A 119 1.56 9.32 -3.22
N GLY A 120 0.43 9.39 -3.90
CA GLY A 120 -0.87 8.97 -3.38
C GLY A 120 -1.50 7.84 -4.18
N ALA A 121 -2.70 7.43 -3.76
CA ALA A 121 -3.47 6.38 -4.43
C ALA A 121 -3.82 6.71 -5.91
N SER A 122 -3.83 7.99 -6.26
CA SER A 122 -4.09 8.50 -7.60
C SER A 122 -2.84 9.07 -8.27
N GLY A 123 -1.65 8.63 -7.86
CA GLY A 123 -0.38 9.13 -8.37
C GLY A 123 0.12 10.37 -7.65
N LEU A 124 0.93 11.20 -8.34
CA LEU A 124 1.54 12.39 -7.76
C LEU A 124 0.50 13.49 -7.48
N PHE A 125 0.63 14.13 -6.33
CA PHE A 125 -0.15 15.31 -5.96
C PHE A 125 0.65 16.23 -5.04
N LEU A 126 0.27 17.50 -5.01
CA LEU A 126 0.84 18.48 -4.10
C LEU A 126 -0.05 18.60 -2.86
N ALA A 127 0.54 18.54 -1.69
CA ALA A 127 -0.12 18.77 -0.40
C ALA A 127 0.67 19.79 0.40
N ALA A 128 -0.02 20.62 1.19
CA ALA A 128 0.63 21.57 2.07
C ALA A 128 1.57 20.90 3.07
N SER A 129 2.71 21.53 3.39
CA SER A 129 3.73 20.96 4.28
C SER A 129 3.19 20.72 5.69
N GLN A 130 2.28 21.57 6.15
CA GLN A 130 1.65 21.47 7.47
C GLN A 130 0.40 20.56 7.50
N PHE A 131 0.20 19.71 6.49
CA PHE A 131 -0.88 18.73 6.53
C PHE A 131 -0.77 17.84 7.80
N PRO A 132 -1.85 17.58 8.55
CA PRO A 132 -3.26 17.85 8.26
C PRO A 132 -3.81 19.21 8.78
N LYS A 133 -2.99 20.06 9.36
CA LYS A 133 -3.42 21.39 9.81
C LYS A 133 -3.86 22.27 8.63
N ASN A 134 -3.00 22.38 7.64
CA ASN A 134 -3.34 22.92 6.33
C ASN A 134 -3.70 21.78 5.38
N ARG A 135 -4.91 21.77 4.84
CA ARG A 135 -5.43 20.71 3.96
C ARG A 135 -5.44 21.08 2.48
N GLU A 136 -4.69 22.10 2.10
CA GLU A 136 -4.56 22.44 0.69
C GLU A 136 -3.89 21.32 -0.09
N THR A 137 -4.52 20.93 -1.18
CA THR A 137 -4.00 19.94 -2.12
C THR A 137 -4.36 20.36 -3.53
N ARG A 138 -3.47 20.09 -4.48
CA ARG A 138 -3.75 20.28 -5.91
C ARG A 138 -2.93 19.32 -6.78
N ALA A 139 -3.30 19.24 -8.05
CA ALA A 139 -2.49 18.56 -9.04
C ALA A 139 -1.22 19.37 -9.34
N PRO A 140 -0.06 18.72 -9.56
CA PRO A 140 1.14 19.40 -9.97
C PRO A 140 1.07 19.77 -11.47
N LEU A 141 1.63 20.93 -11.83
CA LEU A 141 1.95 21.26 -13.21
C LEU A 141 3.14 20.44 -13.68
N VAL A 142 3.18 20.08 -14.96
CA VAL A 142 4.33 19.39 -15.54
C VAL A 142 5.60 20.24 -15.38
N SER A 143 5.50 21.56 -15.56
CA SER A 143 6.61 22.50 -15.35
C SER A 143 7.14 22.53 -13.91
N GLU A 144 6.32 22.23 -12.92
CA GLU A 144 6.72 22.22 -11.50
C GLU A 144 7.49 20.95 -11.11
N ILE A 145 7.21 19.82 -11.76
CA ILE A 145 7.90 18.55 -11.46
C ILE A 145 9.23 18.40 -12.20
N LEU A 146 9.39 19.06 -13.35
CA LEU A 146 10.59 18.93 -14.18
C LEU A 146 11.90 19.33 -13.47
N PRO A 147 11.96 20.42 -12.67
CA PRO A 147 13.17 20.78 -11.93
C PRO A 147 13.58 19.72 -10.89
N HIS A 148 12.64 18.93 -10.43
CA HIS A 148 12.81 17.92 -9.37
C HIS A 148 12.99 16.49 -9.89
N LYS A 149 13.35 16.31 -11.17
CA LYS A 149 13.51 14.97 -11.80
C LYS A 149 14.40 14.01 -11.01
N SER A 150 15.47 14.51 -10.42
CA SER A 150 16.42 13.69 -9.66
C SER A 150 15.91 13.26 -8.28
N GLU A 151 14.90 13.95 -7.77
CA GLU A 151 14.31 13.70 -6.44
C GLU A 151 13.04 12.83 -6.53
N ILE A 152 12.44 12.76 -7.71
CA ILE A 152 11.20 12.02 -7.97
C ILE A 152 11.54 10.56 -8.30
N ASP A 153 10.76 9.63 -7.74
CA ASP A 153 10.94 8.20 -7.95
C ASP A 153 10.98 7.84 -9.45
N PRO A 154 11.91 6.98 -9.89
CA PRO A 154 12.02 6.54 -11.29
C PRO A 154 10.74 6.00 -11.91
N LYS A 155 9.81 5.47 -11.13
CA LYS A 155 8.50 4.99 -11.61
C LYS A 155 7.65 6.09 -12.25
N TYR A 156 7.97 7.36 -12.01
CA TYR A 156 7.30 8.53 -12.59
C TYR A 156 8.08 9.18 -13.73
N THR A 157 9.16 8.56 -14.19
CA THR A 157 10.01 9.10 -15.28
C THR A 157 9.21 9.41 -16.55
N PHE A 158 8.16 8.64 -16.82
CA PHE A 158 7.28 8.84 -17.98
C PHE A 158 6.59 10.21 -17.98
N LEU A 159 6.35 10.81 -16.81
CA LEU A 159 5.75 12.15 -16.69
C LEU A 159 6.66 13.26 -17.22
N PHE A 160 7.98 13.04 -17.24
CA PHE A 160 8.94 14.04 -17.67
C PHE A 160 9.00 14.21 -19.21
N SER A 161 8.38 13.29 -19.95
CA SER A 161 8.20 13.41 -21.40
C SER A 161 6.92 14.14 -21.79
N ALA A 162 6.07 14.46 -20.82
CA ALA A 162 4.83 15.15 -21.07
C ALA A 162 5.06 16.61 -21.52
N PRO A 163 4.24 17.13 -22.45
CA PRO A 163 4.33 18.54 -22.82
C PRO A 163 3.96 19.45 -21.64
N VAL A 164 4.72 20.51 -21.47
CA VAL A 164 4.54 21.51 -20.41
C VAL A 164 3.32 22.40 -20.68
N GLU A 165 3.01 22.59 -21.95
CA GLU A 165 1.91 23.41 -22.46
C GLU A 165 1.18 22.66 -23.58
N ASP A 166 -0.07 23.01 -23.80
CA ASP A 166 -0.82 22.55 -24.96
C ASP A 166 -0.47 23.34 -26.23
N ASN A 167 -1.16 23.07 -27.32
CA ASN A 167 -0.91 23.73 -28.60
C ASN A 167 -1.23 25.23 -28.62
N GLU A 168 -1.92 25.72 -27.61
CA GLU A 168 -2.32 27.11 -27.45
C GLU A 168 -1.50 27.85 -26.39
N GLY A 169 -0.52 27.16 -25.77
CA GLY A 169 0.35 27.70 -24.72
C GLY A 169 -0.27 27.65 -23.31
N ASN A 170 -1.31 26.85 -23.09
CA ASN A 170 -1.91 26.70 -21.77
C ASN A 170 -1.16 25.63 -20.96
N PRO A 171 -0.90 25.87 -19.66
CA PRO A 171 -0.14 24.95 -18.84
C PRO A 171 -0.85 23.61 -18.66
N THR A 172 -0.07 22.54 -18.57
CA THR A 172 -0.57 21.17 -18.39
C THR A 172 -0.36 20.69 -16.97
N LEU A 173 -1.33 19.95 -16.46
CA LEU A 173 -1.34 19.36 -15.13
C LEU A 173 -1.36 17.83 -15.21
N VAL A 174 -0.74 17.18 -14.25
CA VAL A 174 -0.83 15.72 -14.07
C VAL A 174 -2.17 15.38 -13.43
N ARG A 175 -2.96 14.54 -14.09
CA ARG A 175 -4.27 14.07 -13.65
C ARG A 175 -4.31 12.54 -13.57
N PHE A 176 -5.34 12.01 -12.98
CA PHE A 176 -5.57 10.58 -12.84
C PHE A 176 -6.97 10.20 -13.30
N SER A 177 -7.04 9.24 -14.22
CA SER A 177 -8.31 8.68 -14.69
C SER A 177 -8.77 7.57 -13.75
N ARG A 178 -9.92 7.76 -13.12
CA ARG A 178 -10.55 6.71 -12.29
C ARG A 178 -11.03 5.51 -13.12
N LYS A 179 -11.31 5.74 -14.40
CA LYS A 179 -11.79 4.71 -15.33
C LYS A 179 -10.65 3.78 -15.77
N THR A 180 -9.56 4.35 -16.28
CA THR A 180 -8.41 3.57 -16.78
C THR A 180 -7.40 3.22 -15.68
N LYS A 181 -7.45 3.93 -14.54
CA LYS A 181 -6.47 3.84 -13.43
C LYS A 181 -5.06 4.27 -13.82
N GLU A 182 -4.97 5.18 -14.78
CA GLU A 182 -3.72 5.69 -15.32
C GLU A 182 -3.62 7.21 -15.13
N GLN A 183 -2.39 7.71 -15.07
CA GLN A 183 -2.11 9.13 -15.09
C GLN A 183 -2.11 9.62 -16.52
N TYR A 184 -2.57 10.85 -16.72
CA TYR A 184 -2.55 11.57 -17.97
C TYR A 184 -2.31 13.05 -17.71
N VAL A 185 -2.06 13.84 -18.70
CA VAL A 185 -1.95 15.30 -18.60
C VAL A 185 -3.10 15.98 -19.33
N GLN A 186 -3.57 17.08 -18.77
CA GLN A 186 -4.57 17.96 -19.42
C GLN A 186 -4.21 19.42 -19.19
N SER A 187 -4.55 20.28 -20.14
CA SER A 187 -4.42 21.70 -19.94
C SER A 187 -5.61 22.31 -19.24
N GLU A 188 -5.36 23.31 -18.40
CA GLU A 188 -6.36 24.03 -17.65
C GLU A 188 -6.11 25.55 -17.70
N ILE A 189 -7.21 26.32 -17.80
CA ILE A 189 -7.21 27.77 -17.68
C ILE A 189 -8.08 28.11 -16.47
N GLU A 190 -7.55 28.86 -15.52
CA GLU A 190 -8.26 29.27 -14.30
C GLU A 190 -8.94 28.08 -13.56
N GLY A 191 -8.29 26.92 -13.54
CA GLY A 191 -8.81 25.71 -12.90
C GLY A 191 -9.88 24.95 -13.70
N LYS A 192 -10.13 25.35 -14.95
CA LYS A 192 -11.07 24.68 -15.86
C LYS A 192 -10.34 23.95 -16.97
N ALA A 193 -10.70 22.71 -17.22
CA ALA A 193 -10.13 21.92 -18.33
C ALA A 193 -10.48 22.57 -19.68
N THR A 194 -9.48 22.73 -20.55
CA THR A 194 -9.66 23.25 -21.91
C THR A 194 -10.25 22.22 -22.87
N GLY A 195 -10.19 20.92 -22.50
CA GLY A 195 -10.54 19.82 -23.38
C GLY A 195 -9.34 19.10 -23.99
N TRP A 196 -8.16 19.75 -23.99
CA TRP A 196 -6.93 19.13 -24.47
C TRP A 196 -6.39 18.13 -23.43
N LYS A 197 -6.03 16.92 -23.88
CA LYS A 197 -5.47 15.84 -23.07
C LYS A 197 -4.40 15.09 -23.82
N ALA A 198 -3.39 14.64 -23.11
CA ALA A 198 -2.38 13.71 -23.62
C ALA A 198 -2.24 12.50 -22.70
N PHE A 199 -2.14 11.34 -23.31
CA PHE A 199 -2.04 10.06 -22.65
C PHE A 199 -0.67 9.45 -22.91
N PHE A 200 -0.16 8.71 -21.92
CA PHE A 200 1.09 7.98 -22.07
C PHE A 200 0.81 6.63 -22.72
N GLN A 201 1.54 6.31 -23.77
CA GLN A 201 1.52 5.01 -24.41
C GLN A 201 2.77 4.24 -23.98
N ASN A 202 2.61 2.98 -23.63
CA ASN A 202 3.73 2.05 -23.49
C ASN A 202 4.29 1.83 -24.90
N GLY A 203 5.34 2.58 -25.22
CA GLY A 203 5.96 2.58 -26.52
C GLY A 203 7.23 1.84 -26.59
#